data_49dc4e642f6269b1d407c959c0e968d5
#
_entry.id   49dc4e642f6269b1d407c959c0e968d5
#
_cell.length_a   1.000
_cell.length_b   1.000
_cell.length_c   1.000
_cell.angle_alpha   90.00
_cell.angle_beta   90.00
_cell.angle_gamma   90.00
#
_symmetry.space_group_name_H-M   'P 1'
#
loop_
_entity.id
_entity.type
_entity.pdbx_description
1 polymer ?
#
loop_
_entity_poly.entity_id
_entity_poly.type
_entity_poly.pdbx_seq_one_letter_code
_entity_poly.pdbx_strand_id
1 'polypeptide(L)'
;MSNLIKIEDAKGVWVFCEQREGKLMPTVLELLSEGRKLADELDCELCGILLGDSVAALTDEIGGYGADRVLLCESPLLKGYTTDAYTKVIADVVLAEKPEIFLIGATNIGRDLGPRLAARLHTGLTADCTHLDVDVAKYKDFLRTSSTIDVDHTVFDETDRNLKMTRPAFGGHLMATIICPRFRPCMSTVRPGVMKKGEYNADKAAACQVVRPAFTLADTDCITRVHQVVKEARRLVDLTGAEVIVSIGCGISADVAKGIALAEELAAALGGVVGASRAVVDAGWMTADHQVGQTGKTVRPRIYVALGISGAIQHLAGMQDSECIIAVNKNKDAPIFEVADYGICGDLFEVVPLMLQSLKDASAVK
;
A
#
# COMPACT_ATOMS: atom_id res chain seq x y z
N MET A 1 -17.00 -26.03 18.39
CA MET A 1 -16.10 -25.35 19.34
C MET A 1 -15.67 -24.07 18.68
N SER A 2 -15.70 -22.92 19.39
CA SER A 2 -15.37 -21.62 18.79
C SER A 2 -13.86 -21.58 18.47
N ASN A 3 -13.52 -21.28 17.22
CA ASN A 3 -12.14 -21.03 16.77
C ASN A 3 -11.61 -19.66 17.28
N LEU A 4 -12.12 -19.19 18.41
CA LEU A 4 -11.75 -17.89 18.97
C LEU A 4 -10.43 -18.01 19.71
N ILE A 5 -9.47 -17.17 19.32
CA ILE A 5 -8.22 -17.00 20.06
C ILE A 5 -8.51 -16.10 21.27
N LYS A 6 -8.15 -16.56 22.45
CA LYS A 6 -8.25 -15.75 23.66
C LYS A 6 -7.20 -14.65 23.66
N ILE A 7 -7.54 -13.49 24.20
CA ILE A 7 -6.64 -12.32 24.20
C ILE A 7 -5.37 -12.62 24.99
N GLU A 8 -5.51 -13.30 26.15
CA GLU A 8 -4.38 -13.68 27.00
C GLU A 8 -3.40 -14.67 26.37
N ASP A 9 -3.85 -15.44 25.36
CA ASP A 9 -3.02 -16.40 24.64
C ASP A 9 -2.35 -15.81 23.41
N ALA A 10 -2.81 -14.62 22.97
CA ALA A 10 -2.35 -14.03 21.72
C ALA A 10 -1.06 -13.25 21.92
N LYS A 11 -0.07 -13.48 21.03
CA LYS A 11 1.23 -12.79 21.10
C LYS A 11 1.89 -12.68 19.72
N GLY A 12 2.59 -11.57 19.52
CA GLY A 12 3.41 -11.34 18.34
C GLY A 12 2.68 -10.62 17.20
N VAL A 13 3.48 -9.93 16.41
CA VAL A 13 3.04 -9.21 15.21
C VAL A 13 3.38 -10.05 13.98
N TRP A 14 2.38 -10.31 13.15
CA TRP A 14 2.56 -11.10 11.93
C TRP A 14 2.36 -10.26 10.69
N VAL A 15 3.11 -10.60 9.64
CA VAL A 15 2.98 -10.03 8.30
C VAL A 15 2.76 -11.15 7.29
N PHE A 16 1.72 -11.05 6.48
CA PHE A 16 1.56 -11.90 5.30
C PHE A 16 2.58 -11.51 4.23
N CYS A 17 3.55 -12.39 3.98
CA CYS A 17 4.60 -12.18 3.01
C CYS A 17 4.12 -12.57 1.61
N GLU A 18 3.33 -11.68 0.98
CA GLU A 18 2.87 -11.89 -0.39
C GLU A 18 4.05 -11.95 -1.35
N GLN A 19 4.12 -13.02 -2.11
CA GLN A 19 5.09 -13.20 -3.18
C GLN A 19 4.38 -13.51 -4.51
N ARG A 20 5.02 -13.15 -5.60
CA ARG A 20 4.59 -13.49 -6.94
C ARG A 20 5.80 -13.97 -7.73
N GLU A 21 5.72 -15.19 -8.24
CA GLU A 21 6.78 -15.80 -9.04
C GLU A 21 8.17 -15.76 -8.38
N GLY A 22 8.23 -16.02 -7.07
CA GLY A 22 9.48 -16.03 -6.31
C GLY A 22 10.06 -14.64 -6.01
N LYS A 23 9.23 -13.59 -6.00
CA LYS A 23 9.62 -12.24 -5.58
C LYS A 23 8.64 -11.68 -4.57
N LEU A 24 9.15 -11.12 -3.48
CA LEU A 24 8.31 -10.41 -2.51
C LEU A 24 7.71 -9.15 -3.14
N MET A 25 6.48 -8.87 -2.77
CA MET A 25 5.85 -7.60 -3.14
C MET A 25 6.46 -6.46 -2.32
N PRO A 26 6.67 -5.26 -2.91
CA PRO A 26 7.24 -4.11 -2.19
C PRO A 26 6.52 -3.77 -0.89
N THR A 27 5.18 -3.89 -0.89
CA THR A 27 4.34 -3.68 0.30
C THR A 27 4.69 -4.59 1.47
N VAL A 28 5.21 -5.80 1.22
CA VAL A 28 5.66 -6.70 2.29
C VAL A 28 6.84 -6.10 3.04
N LEU A 29 7.78 -5.49 2.34
CA LEU A 29 8.97 -4.87 2.93
C LEU A 29 8.61 -3.63 3.77
N GLU A 30 7.61 -2.86 3.30
CA GLU A 30 7.01 -1.78 4.08
C GLU A 30 6.38 -2.32 5.37
N LEU A 31 5.57 -3.39 5.27
CA LEU A 31 4.87 -3.98 6.41
C LEU A 31 5.80 -4.67 7.41
N LEU A 32 6.88 -5.30 6.96
CA LEU A 32 7.90 -5.85 7.86
C LEU A 32 8.56 -4.72 8.66
N SER A 33 8.87 -3.60 8.00
CA SER A 33 9.47 -2.44 8.67
C SER A 33 8.51 -1.79 9.67
N GLU A 34 7.24 -1.68 9.33
CA GLU A 34 6.21 -1.16 10.25
C GLU A 34 5.90 -2.15 11.37
N GLY A 35 5.74 -3.43 11.04
CA GLY A 35 5.55 -4.51 12.00
C GLY A 35 6.68 -4.62 13.03
N ARG A 36 7.94 -4.32 12.63
CA ARG A 36 9.06 -4.27 13.55
C ARG A 36 8.89 -3.19 14.62
N LYS A 37 8.45 -1.99 14.23
CA LYS A 37 8.17 -0.92 15.18
C LYS A 37 7.08 -1.32 16.19
N LEU A 38 5.97 -1.88 15.67
CA LEU A 38 4.87 -2.34 16.51
C LEU A 38 5.31 -3.47 17.45
N ALA A 39 6.13 -4.40 16.98
CA ALA A 39 6.64 -5.51 17.79
C ALA A 39 7.61 -5.04 18.86
N ASP A 40 8.48 -4.06 18.57
CA ASP A 40 9.38 -3.44 19.55
C ASP A 40 8.59 -2.71 20.63
N GLU A 41 7.51 -2.01 20.28
CA GLU A 41 6.63 -1.32 21.25
C GLU A 41 5.84 -2.29 22.13
N LEU A 42 5.50 -3.48 21.60
CA LEU A 42 4.78 -4.53 22.33
C LEU A 42 5.71 -5.50 23.07
N ASP A 43 7.03 -5.35 22.93
CA ASP A 43 8.04 -6.28 23.45
C ASP A 43 7.74 -7.74 23.03
N CYS A 44 7.57 -7.94 21.72
CA CYS A 44 7.23 -9.24 21.14
C CYS A 44 7.93 -9.50 19.79
N GLU A 45 7.80 -10.75 19.29
CA GLU A 45 8.39 -11.14 18.00
C GLU A 45 7.61 -10.56 16.81
N LEU A 46 8.35 -10.21 15.77
CA LEU A 46 7.83 -10.02 14.43
C LEU A 46 7.98 -11.31 13.63
N CYS A 47 6.87 -11.80 13.08
CA CYS A 47 6.86 -13.04 12.32
C CYS A 47 6.33 -12.80 10.88
N GLY A 48 7.07 -13.26 9.88
CA GLY A 48 6.60 -13.34 8.50
C GLY A 48 5.95 -14.70 8.22
N ILE A 49 4.75 -14.72 7.63
CA ILE A 49 4.18 -15.97 7.11
C ILE A 49 4.28 -16.00 5.58
N LEU A 50 5.03 -16.97 5.06
CA LEU A 50 5.35 -17.11 3.63
C LEU A 50 4.75 -18.40 3.08
N LEU A 51 3.94 -18.30 2.04
CA LEU A 51 3.31 -19.42 1.36
C LEU A 51 3.77 -19.52 -0.10
N GLY A 52 3.93 -20.75 -0.58
CA GLY A 52 4.25 -20.99 -1.99
C GLY A 52 4.69 -22.40 -2.29
N ASP A 53 5.30 -22.53 -3.46
CA ASP A 53 6.01 -23.76 -3.90
C ASP A 53 7.46 -23.37 -4.17
N SER A 54 8.40 -23.94 -3.40
CA SER A 54 9.84 -23.66 -3.55
C SER A 54 10.23 -22.19 -3.36
N VAL A 55 9.70 -21.56 -2.30
CA VAL A 55 9.89 -20.12 -2.00
C VAL A 55 10.86 -19.85 -0.84
N ALA A 56 11.54 -20.86 -0.33
CA ALA A 56 12.45 -20.76 0.82
C ALA A 56 13.54 -19.69 0.65
N ALA A 57 14.00 -19.42 -0.58
CA ALA A 57 15.01 -18.39 -0.85
C ALA A 57 14.59 -16.97 -0.44
N LEU A 58 13.29 -16.72 -0.27
CA LEU A 58 12.76 -15.41 0.14
C LEU A 58 12.86 -15.14 1.65
N THR A 59 13.16 -16.17 2.45
CA THR A 59 13.20 -16.05 3.92
C THR A 59 14.31 -15.12 4.39
N ASP A 60 15.43 -15.09 3.68
CA ASP A 60 16.57 -14.18 3.96
C ASP A 60 16.15 -12.70 3.82
N GLU A 61 15.45 -12.37 2.74
CA GLU A 61 14.95 -11.01 2.53
C GLU A 61 13.93 -10.62 3.61
N ILE A 62 13.02 -11.52 4.01
CA ILE A 62 12.04 -11.27 5.07
C ILE A 62 12.74 -11.00 6.41
N GLY A 63 13.74 -11.81 6.78
CA GLY A 63 14.55 -11.60 7.98
C GLY A 63 15.31 -10.28 7.94
N GLY A 64 15.94 -9.96 6.80
CA GLY A 64 16.70 -8.74 6.60
C GLY A 64 15.89 -7.45 6.76
N TYR A 65 14.58 -7.50 6.54
CA TYR A 65 13.66 -6.39 6.79
C TYR A 65 13.00 -6.42 8.18
N GLY A 66 13.47 -7.29 9.07
CA GLY A 66 13.20 -7.18 10.50
C GLY A 66 12.38 -8.30 11.12
N ALA A 67 12.00 -9.35 10.38
CA ALA A 67 11.35 -10.51 10.98
C ALA A 67 12.34 -11.30 11.85
N ASP A 68 11.92 -11.63 13.08
CA ASP A 68 12.65 -12.54 13.97
C ASP A 68 12.45 -14.00 13.55
N ARG A 69 11.27 -14.28 12.97
CA ARG A 69 10.87 -15.62 12.58
C ARG A 69 10.10 -15.61 11.25
N VAL A 70 10.32 -16.63 10.41
CA VAL A 70 9.54 -16.87 9.20
C VAL A 70 8.85 -18.22 9.30
N LEU A 71 7.54 -18.23 9.19
CA LEU A 71 6.72 -19.43 9.07
C LEU A 71 6.61 -19.77 7.57
N LEU A 72 7.39 -20.77 7.15
CA LEU A 72 7.48 -21.16 5.75
C LEU A 72 6.52 -22.33 5.48
N CYS A 73 5.47 -22.06 4.72
CA CYS A 73 4.45 -23.05 4.33
C CYS A 73 4.60 -23.39 2.84
N GLU A 74 5.26 -24.50 2.54
CA GLU A 74 5.50 -24.93 1.16
C GLU A 74 4.63 -26.15 0.79
N SER A 75 3.98 -26.04 -0.36
CA SER A 75 3.25 -27.14 -0.99
C SER A 75 3.11 -26.87 -2.50
N PRO A 76 3.15 -27.89 -3.37
CA PRO A 76 2.82 -27.74 -4.79
C PRO A 76 1.42 -27.13 -5.03
N LEU A 77 0.48 -27.35 -4.12
CA LEU A 77 -0.88 -26.79 -4.17
C LEU A 77 -0.91 -25.28 -3.87
N LEU A 78 0.20 -24.70 -3.36
CA LEU A 78 0.35 -23.26 -3.07
C LEU A 78 1.16 -22.52 -4.16
N LYS A 79 1.48 -23.20 -5.27
CA LYS A 79 2.26 -22.60 -6.37
C LYS A 79 1.63 -21.33 -6.93
N GLY A 80 0.32 -21.32 -7.11
CA GLY A 80 -0.46 -20.16 -7.50
C GLY A 80 -1.40 -19.75 -6.38
N TYR A 81 -1.63 -18.44 -6.23
CA TYR A 81 -2.59 -17.98 -5.26
C TYR A 81 -4.01 -18.45 -5.59
N THR A 82 -4.64 -19.11 -4.64
CA THR A 82 -6.09 -19.33 -4.60
C THR A 82 -6.58 -19.00 -3.20
N THR A 83 -7.72 -18.34 -3.11
CA THR A 83 -8.28 -17.89 -1.82
C THR A 83 -8.51 -19.06 -0.87
N ASP A 84 -8.98 -20.20 -1.38
CA ASP A 84 -9.32 -21.35 -0.57
C ASP A 84 -8.10 -21.98 0.08
N ALA A 85 -7.06 -22.33 -0.72
CA ALA A 85 -5.85 -22.98 -0.24
C ALA A 85 -5.08 -22.10 0.74
N TYR A 86 -4.88 -20.82 0.39
CA TYR A 86 -4.17 -19.87 1.24
C TYR A 86 -4.93 -19.62 2.55
N THR A 87 -6.24 -19.41 2.49
CA THR A 87 -7.06 -19.22 3.70
C THR A 87 -7.02 -20.44 4.61
N LYS A 88 -7.03 -21.66 4.05
CA LYS A 88 -6.97 -22.91 4.82
C LYS A 88 -5.66 -23.00 5.59
N VAL A 89 -4.54 -22.87 4.90
CA VAL A 89 -3.20 -23.01 5.50
C VAL A 89 -2.95 -21.91 6.52
N ILE A 90 -3.20 -20.65 6.19
CA ILE A 90 -2.97 -19.53 7.11
C ILE A 90 -3.86 -19.66 8.35
N ALA A 91 -5.13 -20.03 8.19
CA ALA A 91 -6.01 -20.18 9.35
C ALA A 91 -5.56 -21.30 10.29
N ASP A 92 -5.10 -22.44 9.76
CA ASP A 92 -4.59 -23.54 10.58
C ASP A 92 -3.37 -23.09 11.40
N VAL A 93 -2.43 -22.38 10.76
CA VAL A 93 -1.21 -21.88 11.40
C VAL A 93 -1.52 -20.77 12.42
N VAL A 94 -2.41 -19.84 12.09
CA VAL A 94 -2.86 -18.76 13.00
C VAL A 94 -3.53 -19.34 14.25
N LEU A 95 -4.36 -20.36 14.12
CA LEU A 95 -5.02 -21.01 15.26
C LEU A 95 -4.05 -21.76 16.18
N ALA A 96 -2.95 -22.29 15.60
CA ALA A 96 -1.90 -22.97 16.36
C ALA A 96 -0.98 -21.97 17.09
N GLU A 97 -0.54 -20.93 16.42
CA GLU A 97 0.49 -19.97 16.89
C GLU A 97 -0.09 -18.75 17.59
N LYS A 98 -1.35 -18.40 17.33
CA LYS A 98 -2.14 -17.35 18.00
C LYS A 98 -1.49 -15.95 17.98
N PRO A 99 -1.28 -15.33 16.82
CA PRO A 99 -0.77 -13.96 16.75
C PRO A 99 -1.73 -12.94 17.39
N GLU A 100 -1.20 -11.86 17.93
CA GLU A 100 -1.99 -10.73 18.42
C GLU A 100 -2.40 -9.81 17.28
N ILE A 101 -1.46 -9.51 16.38
CA ILE A 101 -1.66 -8.62 15.23
C ILE A 101 -1.33 -9.38 13.95
N PHE A 102 -2.14 -9.18 12.91
CA PHE A 102 -1.85 -9.75 11.59
C PHE A 102 -2.06 -8.71 10.48
N LEU A 103 -0.95 -8.29 9.88
CA LEU A 103 -0.89 -7.28 8.82
C LEU A 103 -0.84 -7.92 7.44
N ILE A 104 -1.61 -7.38 6.52
CA ILE A 104 -1.72 -7.84 5.14
C ILE A 104 -1.61 -6.63 4.22
N GLY A 105 -0.87 -6.69 3.11
CA GLY A 105 -0.86 -5.62 2.12
C GLY A 105 -2.22 -5.48 1.42
N ALA A 106 -2.75 -4.29 1.23
CA ALA A 106 -4.01 -4.05 0.51
C ALA A 106 -3.82 -4.14 -1.03
N THR A 107 -3.07 -5.13 -1.48
CA THR A 107 -2.96 -5.55 -2.88
C THR A 107 -4.25 -6.26 -3.33
N ASN A 108 -4.39 -6.59 -4.60
CA ASN A 108 -5.54 -7.37 -5.07
C ASN A 108 -5.68 -8.72 -4.33
N ILE A 109 -4.55 -9.40 -4.06
CA ILE A 109 -4.53 -10.65 -3.28
C ILE A 109 -4.92 -10.38 -1.83
N GLY A 110 -4.32 -9.38 -1.19
CA GLY A 110 -4.61 -9.09 0.21
C GLY A 110 -6.04 -8.62 0.47
N ARG A 111 -6.63 -7.89 -0.47
CA ARG A 111 -8.05 -7.46 -0.41
C ARG A 111 -9.03 -8.62 -0.58
N ASP A 112 -8.62 -9.69 -1.25
CA ASP A 112 -9.38 -10.93 -1.36
C ASP A 112 -9.15 -11.86 -0.14
N LEU A 113 -7.90 -12.08 0.24
CA LEU A 113 -7.50 -12.98 1.32
C LEU A 113 -7.94 -12.48 2.70
N GLY A 114 -7.71 -11.19 3.00
CA GLY A 114 -7.93 -10.62 4.34
C GLY A 114 -9.35 -10.82 4.87
N PRO A 115 -10.41 -10.42 4.14
CA PRO A 115 -11.79 -10.62 4.58
C PRO A 115 -12.15 -12.11 4.75
N ARG A 116 -11.62 -12.97 3.88
CA ARG A 116 -11.86 -14.41 3.93
C ARG A 116 -11.24 -15.04 5.18
N LEU A 117 -10.02 -14.62 5.52
CA LEU A 117 -9.35 -15.04 6.75
C LEU A 117 -10.07 -14.52 7.99
N ALA A 118 -10.43 -13.25 8.03
CA ALA A 118 -11.13 -12.66 9.17
C ALA A 118 -12.44 -13.38 9.46
N ALA A 119 -13.22 -13.70 8.41
CA ALA A 119 -14.45 -14.48 8.54
C ALA A 119 -14.18 -15.90 9.09
N ARG A 120 -13.12 -16.57 8.63
CA ARG A 120 -12.77 -17.93 9.08
C ARG A 120 -12.25 -17.97 10.52
N LEU A 121 -11.53 -16.92 10.93
CA LEU A 121 -10.99 -16.77 12.28
C LEU A 121 -11.97 -16.13 13.26
N HIS A 122 -13.15 -15.74 12.79
CA HIS A 122 -14.16 -15.02 13.58
C HIS A 122 -13.63 -13.75 14.25
N THR A 123 -12.84 -12.97 13.54
CA THR A 123 -12.28 -11.69 13.99
C THR A 123 -12.67 -10.55 13.07
N GLY A 124 -12.34 -9.31 13.47
CA GLY A 124 -12.51 -8.11 12.65
C GLY A 124 -11.33 -7.87 11.71
N LEU A 125 -11.60 -7.19 10.58
CA LEU A 125 -10.59 -6.69 9.66
C LEU A 125 -10.85 -5.22 9.38
N THR A 126 -9.85 -4.36 9.59
CA THR A 126 -9.88 -2.98 9.13
C THR A 126 -9.19 -2.89 7.78
N ALA A 127 -9.94 -2.44 6.76
CA ALA A 127 -9.45 -2.43 5.39
C ALA A 127 -8.80 -1.09 5.03
N ASP A 128 -7.69 -1.16 4.27
CA ASP A 128 -7.06 -0.03 3.58
C ASP A 128 -6.49 1.02 4.54
N CYS A 129 -5.85 0.56 5.61
CA CYS A 129 -5.22 1.39 6.63
C CYS A 129 -4.04 2.19 6.04
N THR A 130 -3.85 3.40 6.57
CA THR A 130 -2.75 4.29 6.20
C THR A 130 -1.86 4.64 7.39
N HIS A 131 -2.30 4.33 8.61
CA HIS A 131 -1.50 4.54 9.82
C HIS A 131 -1.85 3.49 10.89
N LEU A 132 -0.85 3.07 11.65
CA LEU A 132 -0.95 2.02 12.68
C LEU A 132 -0.17 2.45 13.92
N ASP A 133 -0.78 2.34 15.11
CA ASP A 133 -0.15 2.56 16.40
C ASP A 133 -0.62 1.55 17.45
N VAL A 134 0.25 1.19 18.38
CA VAL A 134 -0.10 0.47 19.60
C VAL A 134 0.15 1.34 20.84
N ASP A 135 1.07 2.28 20.75
CA ASP A 135 1.40 3.22 21.82
C ASP A 135 0.45 4.44 21.79
N VAL A 136 -0.12 4.79 22.94
CA VAL A 136 -1.09 5.89 23.06
C VAL A 136 -0.43 7.25 22.89
N ALA A 137 0.83 7.44 23.34
CA ALA A 137 1.51 8.72 23.23
C ALA A 137 1.82 9.02 21.75
N LYS A 138 2.31 8.05 20.99
CA LYS A 138 2.53 8.19 19.54
C LYS A 138 1.24 8.43 18.79
N TYR A 139 0.17 7.72 19.16
CA TYR A 139 -1.14 7.96 18.58
C TYR A 139 -1.67 9.38 18.84
N LYS A 140 -1.45 9.92 20.03
CA LYS A 140 -1.78 11.33 20.36
C LYS A 140 -1.00 12.30 19.49
N ASP A 141 0.30 12.06 19.28
CA ASP A 141 1.14 12.90 18.43
C ASP A 141 0.69 12.85 16.96
N PHE A 142 0.30 11.68 16.49
CA PHE A 142 -0.34 11.54 15.18
C PHE A 142 -1.64 12.34 15.09
N LEU A 143 -2.52 12.26 16.09
CA LEU A 143 -3.78 13.01 16.11
C LEU A 143 -3.56 14.52 16.13
N ARG A 144 -2.55 15.04 16.84
CA ARG A 144 -2.22 16.48 16.85
C ARG A 144 -1.84 17.02 15.47
N THR A 145 -1.21 16.19 14.64
CA THR A 145 -0.72 16.58 13.32
C THR A 145 -1.73 16.31 12.19
N SER A 146 -2.61 15.32 12.35
CA SER A 146 -3.46 14.79 11.27
C SER A 146 -4.95 14.87 11.52
N SER A 147 -5.39 15.44 12.66
CA SER A 147 -6.81 15.57 13.00
C SER A 147 -7.16 16.92 13.63
N THR A 148 -8.45 17.20 13.71
CA THR A 148 -9.01 18.37 14.40
C THR A 148 -9.44 18.05 15.85
N ILE A 149 -9.12 16.84 16.34
CA ILE A 149 -9.48 16.42 17.69
C ILE A 149 -8.62 17.19 18.69
N ASP A 150 -9.25 17.76 19.70
CA ASP A 150 -8.56 18.36 20.84
C ASP A 150 -8.02 17.23 21.74
N VAL A 151 -6.79 16.84 21.45
CA VAL A 151 -6.10 15.73 22.14
C VAL A 151 -5.87 16.03 23.63
N ASP A 152 -5.65 17.30 23.98
CA ASP A 152 -5.30 17.70 25.34
C ASP A 152 -6.53 17.68 26.27
N HIS A 153 -7.75 17.82 25.72
CA HIS A 153 -9.01 17.69 26.45
C HIS A 153 -9.73 16.36 26.25
N THR A 154 -9.17 15.46 25.44
CA THR A 154 -9.73 14.13 25.21
C THR A 154 -9.12 13.12 26.17
N VAL A 155 -9.98 12.34 26.85
CA VAL A 155 -9.53 11.28 27.77
C VAL A 155 -9.10 10.05 26.98
N PHE A 156 -7.85 9.64 27.16
CA PHE A 156 -7.30 8.41 26.62
C PHE A 156 -6.94 7.45 27.76
N ASP A 157 -7.09 6.16 27.53
CA ASP A 157 -6.53 5.16 28.41
C ASP A 157 -5.05 4.96 28.06
N GLU A 158 -4.16 5.51 28.85
CA GLU A 158 -2.69 5.46 28.65
C GLU A 158 -2.15 4.02 28.69
N THR A 159 -2.91 3.09 29.23
CA THR A 159 -2.53 1.67 29.31
C THR A 159 -3.01 0.85 28.12
N ASP A 160 -3.79 1.46 27.22
CA ASP A 160 -4.36 0.77 26.05
C ASP A 160 -3.27 0.42 25.03
N ARG A 161 -3.05 -0.88 24.84
CA ARG A 161 -2.09 -1.48 23.88
C ARG A 161 -2.79 -2.07 22.64
N ASN A 162 -4.10 -1.86 22.49
CA ASN A 162 -4.79 -2.32 21.30
C ASN A 162 -4.26 -1.61 20.05
N LEU A 163 -4.16 -2.33 18.93
CA LEU A 163 -3.79 -1.76 17.65
C LEU A 163 -4.83 -0.72 17.20
N LYS A 164 -4.38 0.52 17.02
CA LYS A 164 -5.14 1.64 16.46
C LYS A 164 -4.91 1.64 14.96
N MET A 165 -5.97 1.29 14.23
CA MET A 165 -5.94 1.12 12.77
C MET A 165 -6.63 2.32 12.11
N THR A 166 -5.84 3.28 11.64
CA THR A 166 -6.38 4.50 11.03
C THR A 166 -6.46 4.37 9.51
N ARG A 167 -7.60 4.75 8.97
CA ARG A 167 -7.88 4.70 7.54
C ARG A 167 -8.65 5.93 7.08
N PRO A 168 -8.50 6.36 5.81
CA PRO A 168 -9.37 7.37 5.23
C PRO A 168 -10.83 6.87 5.22
N ALA A 169 -11.73 7.73 5.71
CA ALA A 169 -13.16 7.54 5.61
C ALA A 169 -13.72 8.22 4.36
N PHE A 170 -15.04 8.26 4.24
CA PHE A 170 -15.75 8.81 3.09
C PHE A 170 -15.21 10.20 2.69
N GLY A 171 -14.83 10.34 1.43
CA GLY A 171 -14.36 11.61 0.86
C GLY A 171 -12.88 11.95 1.12
N GLY A 172 -12.13 11.14 1.87
CA GLY A 172 -10.70 11.38 2.12
C GLY A 172 -10.39 12.49 3.13
N HIS A 173 -11.38 13.30 3.53
CA HIS A 173 -11.22 14.37 4.52
C HIS A 173 -11.38 13.90 5.97
N LEU A 174 -11.91 12.72 6.18
CA LEU A 174 -12.10 12.15 7.50
C LEU A 174 -11.19 10.94 7.66
N MET A 175 -10.49 10.88 8.78
CA MET A 175 -9.75 9.71 9.20
C MET A 175 -10.54 8.98 10.28
N ALA A 176 -10.73 7.67 10.11
CA ALA A 176 -11.38 6.83 11.09
C ALA A 176 -10.37 5.88 11.71
N THR A 177 -10.23 5.92 13.03
CA THR A 177 -9.42 4.95 13.77
C THR A 177 -10.32 3.87 14.35
N ILE A 178 -10.01 2.64 14.03
CA ILE A 178 -10.74 1.44 14.45
C ILE A 178 -9.84 0.62 15.38
N ILE A 179 -10.44 0.08 16.43
CA ILE A 179 -9.79 -0.88 17.36
C ILE A 179 -10.59 -2.17 17.39
N CYS A 180 -9.91 -3.28 17.68
CA CYS A 180 -10.55 -4.60 17.84
C CYS A 180 -10.26 -5.14 19.25
N PRO A 181 -10.99 -4.68 20.30
CA PRO A 181 -10.62 -4.97 21.68
C PRO A 181 -11.02 -6.38 22.14
N ARG A 182 -11.87 -7.10 21.41
CA ARG A 182 -12.47 -8.37 21.85
C ARG A 182 -12.02 -9.61 21.11
N PHE A 183 -11.41 -9.46 19.94
CA PHE A 183 -11.06 -10.59 19.08
C PHE A 183 -9.58 -10.53 18.68
N ARG A 184 -8.98 -11.70 18.44
CA ARG A 184 -7.61 -11.87 17.95
C ARG A 184 -7.58 -12.83 16.75
N PRO A 185 -6.61 -12.62 15.84
CA PRO A 185 -5.72 -11.47 15.77
C PRO A 185 -6.46 -10.17 15.43
N CYS A 186 -5.92 -9.02 15.82
CA CYS A 186 -6.30 -7.74 15.23
C CYS A 186 -5.78 -7.72 13.80
N MET A 187 -6.68 -7.66 12.81
CA MET A 187 -6.30 -7.74 11.39
C MET A 187 -6.50 -6.42 10.69
N SER A 188 -5.53 -6.06 9.85
CA SER A 188 -5.67 -4.94 8.92
C SER A 188 -5.13 -5.29 7.54
N THR A 189 -5.75 -4.73 6.49
CA THR A 189 -5.05 -4.54 5.22
C THR A 189 -4.49 -3.12 5.16
N VAL A 190 -3.25 -2.98 4.71
CA VAL A 190 -2.54 -1.70 4.68
C VAL A 190 -2.29 -1.29 3.23
N ARG A 191 -2.60 -0.05 2.92
CA ARG A 191 -2.46 0.50 1.57
C ARG A 191 -1.00 0.46 1.13
N PRO A 192 -0.67 -0.04 -0.08
CA PRO A 192 0.68 0.01 -0.63
C PRO A 192 1.20 1.46 -0.76
N GLY A 193 2.49 1.66 -0.49
CA GLY A 193 3.16 2.95 -0.64
C GLY A 193 2.92 3.96 0.49
N VAL A 194 2.22 3.57 1.57
CA VAL A 194 1.94 4.49 2.69
C VAL A 194 2.90 4.30 3.87
N MET A 195 3.46 3.10 4.03
CA MET A 195 4.44 2.83 5.08
C MET A 195 5.85 2.97 4.52
N LYS A 196 6.77 3.47 5.34
CA LYS A 196 8.15 3.65 4.93
C LYS A 196 8.88 2.30 4.99
N LYS A 197 9.41 1.86 3.85
CA LYS A 197 10.32 0.73 3.77
C LYS A 197 11.61 1.05 4.52
N GLY A 198 12.05 0.16 5.40
CA GLY A 198 13.34 0.25 6.10
C GLY A 198 14.51 -0.17 5.22
N GLU A 199 15.70 -0.21 5.83
CA GLU A 199 16.91 -0.70 5.18
C GLU A 199 17.09 -2.20 5.45
N TYR A 200 17.63 -2.91 4.47
CA TYR A 200 18.01 -4.31 4.63
C TYR A 200 19.18 -4.44 5.59
N ASN A 201 19.09 -5.38 6.52
CA ASN A 201 20.12 -5.69 7.50
C ASN A 201 20.52 -7.17 7.42
N ALA A 202 21.76 -7.44 7.02
CA ALA A 202 22.27 -8.79 6.84
C ALA A 202 22.41 -9.57 8.16
N ASP A 203 22.70 -8.89 9.29
CA ASP A 203 22.82 -9.54 10.59
C ASP A 203 21.44 -10.02 11.08
N LYS A 204 20.39 -9.23 10.84
CA LYS A 204 19.00 -9.64 11.11
C LYS A 204 18.58 -10.81 10.22
N ALA A 205 18.93 -10.78 8.95
CA ALA A 205 18.68 -11.89 8.04
C ALA A 205 19.30 -13.21 8.55
N ALA A 206 20.56 -13.14 8.96
CA ALA A 206 21.29 -14.31 9.49
C ALA A 206 20.73 -14.80 10.85
N ALA A 207 20.17 -13.92 11.68
CA ALA A 207 19.58 -14.27 12.96
C ALA A 207 18.14 -14.78 12.86
N CYS A 208 17.47 -14.57 11.72
CA CYS A 208 16.07 -14.91 11.53
C CYS A 208 15.84 -16.45 11.54
N GLN A 209 14.89 -16.88 12.35
CA GLN A 209 14.54 -18.29 12.47
C GLN A 209 13.53 -18.70 11.39
N VAL A 210 13.84 -19.75 10.61
CA VAL A 210 12.90 -20.31 9.64
C VAL A 210 12.25 -21.55 10.23
N VAL A 211 10.94 -21.50 10.42
CA VAL A 211 10.13 -22.58 10.99
C VAL A 211 9.16 -23.10 9.92
N ARG A 212 9.02 -24.43 9.82
CA ARG A 212 8.02 -25.09 8.96
C ARG A 212 6.87 -25.57 9.85
N PRO A 213 5.79 -24.79 9.98
CA PRO A 213 4.66 -25.19 10.82
C PRO A 213 3.93 -26.38 10.21
N ALA A 214 3.31 -27.18 11.07
CA ALA A 214 2.44 -28.25 10.60
C ALA A 214 1.12 -27.67 10.08
N PHE A 215 0.72 -28.02 8.87
CA PHE A 215 -0.59 -27.73 8.30
C PHE A 215 -1.07 -28.91 7.46
N THR A 216 -2.37 -28.93 7.19
CA THR A 216 -2.95 -29.93 6.29
C THR A 216 -3.55 -29.22 5.08
N LEU A 217 -3.17 -29.68 3.90
CA LEU A 217 -3.74 -29.18 2.64
C LEU A 217 -3.88 -30.37 1.67
N ALA A 218 -5.12 -30.72 1.36
CA ALA A 218 -5.45 -31.74 0.40
C ALA A 218 -5.96 -31.12 -0.91
N ASP A 219 -5.93 -31.88 -1.98
CA ASP A 219 -6.48 -31.43 -3.28
C ASP A 219 -7.97 -31.09 -3.21
N THR A 220 -8.70 -31.72 -2.30
CA THR A 220 -10.12 -31.43 -2.00
C THR A 220 -10.38 -30.08 -1.32
N ASP A 221 -9.36 -29.51 -0.70
CA ASP A 221 -9.44 -28.16 -0.09
C ASP A 221 -9.31 -27.04 -1.14
N CYS A 222 -8.79 -27.38 -2.34
CA CYS A 222 -8.57 -26.46 -3.45
C CYS A 222 -9.79 -26.44 -4.37
N ILE A 223 -10.80 -25.62 -4.06
CA ILE A 223 -12.04 -25.50 -4.85
C ILE A 223 -11.76 -24.83 -6.19
N THR A 224 -10.87 -23.84 -6.20
CA THR A 224 -10.43 -23.12 -7.40
C THR A 224 -9.01 -23.56 -7.81
N ARG A 225 -8.72 -23.54 -9.11
CA ARG A 225 -7.41 -23.88 -9.66
C ARG A 225 -6.96 -22.86 -10.68
N VAL A 226 -5.70 -22.48 -10.59
CA VAL A 226 -5.07 -21.63 -11.62
C VAL A 226 -4.71 -22.51 -12.82
N HIS A 227 -5.41 -22.35 -13.93
CA HIS A 227 -5.11 -23.06 -15.17
C HIS A 227 -3.92 -22.44 -15.91
N GLN A 228 -3.90 -21.11 -15.98
CA GLN A 228 -2.88 -20.38 -16.71
C GLN A 228 -2.69 -18.98 -16.13
N VAL A 229 -1.46 -18.54 -16.01
CA VAL A 229 -1.11 -17.12 -15.75
C VAL A 229 -0.68 -16.52 -17.07
N VAL A 230 -1.47 -15.58 -17.58
CA VAL A 230 -1.15 -14.84 -18.81
C VAL A 230 -0.44 -13.56 -18.41
N LYS A 231 0.84 -13.44 -18.78
CA LYS A 231 1.59 -12.20 -18.62
C LYS A 231 1.27 -11.30 -19.80
N GLU A 232 0.64 -10.16 -19.53
CA GLU A 232 0.61 -9.11 -20.53
C GLU A 232 2.04 -8.62 -20.77
N ALA A 233 2.47 -8.62 -22.03
CA ALA A 233 3.79 -8.12 -22.44
C ALA A 233 3.91 -6.59 -22.35
N ARG A 234 2.88 -5.90 -21.82
CA ARG A 234 2.92 -4.46 -21.56
C ARG A 234 3.84 -4.16 -20.39
N ARG A 235 4.80 -3.29 -20.59
CA ARG A 235 5.53 -2.65 -19.49
C ARG A 235 4.50 -1.92 -18.64
N LEU A 236 4.08 -2.51 -17.52
CA LEU A 236 3.28 -1.80 -16.52
C LEU A 236 4.09 -0.61 -16.03
N VAL A 237 3.47 0.56 -16.05
CA VAL A 237 4.11 1.77 -15.53
C VAL A 237 4.22 1.66 -14.01
N ASP A 238 5.44 1.71 -13.51
CA ASP A 238 5.66 1.79 -12.07
C ASP A 238 5.49 3.22 -11.59
N LEU A 239 4.25 3.58 -11.24
CA LEU A 239 3.94 4.89 -10.68
C LEU A 239 4.39 5.00 -9.22
N THR A 240 4.44 3.89 -8.48
CA THR A 240 4.70 3.93 -7.04
C THR A 240 6.17 4.12 -6.70
N GLY A 241 7.06 3.63 -7.58
CA GLY A 241 8.51 3.81 -7.46
C GLY A 241 9.07 5.02 -8.23
N ALA A 242 8.23 5.77 -8.96
CA ALA A 242 8.70 6.87 -9.79
C ALA A 242 9.01 8.13 -8.94
N GLU A 243 10.17 8.75 -9.17
CA GLU A 243 10.54 10.03 -8.56
C GLU A 243 9.81 11.23 -9.19
N VAL A 244 9.41 11.11 -10.45
CA VAL A 244 8.69 12.16 -11.17
C VAL A 244 7.48 11.55 -11.89
N ILE A 245 6.32 12.18 -11.69
CA ILE A 245 5.07 11.78 -12.37
C ILE A 245 4.46 13.00 -13.07
N VAL A 246 4.21 12.87 -14.37
CA VAL A 246 3.44 13.83 -15.14
C VAL A 246 2.05 13.24 -15.37
N SER A 247 1.04 13.75 -14.69
CA SER A 247 -0.31 13.19 -14.70
C SER A 247 -1.28 14.05 -15.51
N ILE A 248 -2.10 13.39 -16.33
CA ILE A 248 -3.07 14.05 -17.21
C ILE A 248 -4.50 13.91 -16.70
N GLY A 249 -5.26 14.97 -16.87
CA GLY A 249 -6.70 15.02 -16.58
C GLY A 249 -7.54 15.27 -17.82
N CYS A 250 -8.87 15.46 -17.63
CA CYS A 250 -9.79 15.74 -18.73
C CYS A 250 -9.48 17.03 -19.49
N GLY A 251 -8.58 17.89 -19.02
CA GLY A 251 -8.13 19.07 -19.76
C GLY A 251 -7.49 18.77 -21.12
N ILE A 252 -7.09 17.52 -21.38
CA ILE A 252 -6.59 17.08 -22.69
C ILE A 252 -7.70 16.79 -23.73
N SER A 253 -8.97 16.89 -23.35
CA SER A 253 -10.13 16.48 -24.18
C SER A 253 -10.24 17.20 -25.54
N ALA A 254 -9.63 18.39 -25.68
CA ALA A 254 -9.60 19.13 -26.94
C ALA A 254 -8.78 18.42 -28.03
N ASP A 255 -7.68 17.74 -27.65
CA ASP A 255 -6.83 16.93 -28.49
C ASP A 255 -6.12 15.88 -27.61
N VAL A 256 -6.74 14.73 -27.46
CA VAL A 256 -6.29 13.65 -26.57
C VAL A 256 -4.91 13.13 -27.00
N ALA A 257 -4.70 12.91 -28.28
CA ALA A 257 -3.44 12.37 -28.78
C ALA A 257 -2.27 13.34 -28.54
N LYS A 258 -2.48 14.62 -28.82
CA LYS A 258 -1.49 15.66 -28.55
C LYS A 258 -1.25 15.85 -27.05
N GLY A 259 -2.30 15.79 -26.21
CA GLY A 259 -2.19 15.92 -24.77
C GLY A 259 -1.37 14.80 -24.13
N ILE A 260 -1.57 13.55 -24.58
CA ILE A 260 -0.76 12.41 -24.17
C ILE A 260 0.69 12.57 -24.62
N ALA A 261 0.92 12.91 -25.88
CA ALA A 261 2.28 13.08 -26.41
C ALA A 261 3.07 14.17 -25.68
N LEU A 262 2.44 15.31 -25.35
CA LEU A 262 3.06 16.36 -24.55
C LEU A 262 3.41 15.91 -23.13
N ALA A 263 2.54 15.12 -22.52
CA ALA A 263 2.81 14.57 -21.17
C ALA A 263 3.96 13.56 -21.21
N GLU A 264 4.03 12.70 -22.23
CA GLU A 264 5.12 11.76 -22.44
C GLU A 264 6.45 12.46 -22.68
N GLU A 265 6.47 13.51 -23.52
CA GLU A 265 7.67 14.31 -23.79
C GLU A 265 8.16 15.02 -22.51
N LEU A 266 7.24 15.61 -21.73
CA LEU A 266 7.58 16.25 -20.47
C LEU A 266 8.08 15.24 -19.42
N ALA A 267 7.43 14.09 -19.30
CA ALA A 267 7.85 13.01 -18.42
C ALA A 267 9.25 12.50 -18.79
N ALA A 268 9.50 12.27 -20.08
CA ALA A 268 10.81 11.86 -20.56
C ALA A 268 11.89 12.91 -20.28
N ALA A 269 11.59 14.19 -20.47
CA ALA A 269 12.54 15.30 -20.21
C ALA A 269 12.90 15.43 -18.72
N LEU A 270 11.97 15.03 -17.83
CA LEU A 270 12.16 15.06 -16.38
C LEU A 270 12.64 13.71 -15.80
N GLY A 271 12.80 12.68 -16.64
CA GLY A 271 13.19 11.33 -16.19
C GLY A 271 12.08 10.61 -15.43
N GLY A 272 10.83 10.95 -15.71
CA GLY A 272 9.64 10.44 -15.01
C GLY A 272 8.74 9.55 -15.86
N VAL A 273 7.54 9.31 -15.35
CA VAL A 273 6.50 8.49 -15.98
C VAL A 273 5.17 9.24 -16.10
N VAL A 274 4.28 8.77 -16.99
CA VAL A 274 2.98 9.39 -17.18
C VAL A 274 1.95 8.71 -16.29
N GLY A 275 1.23 9.54 -15.49
CA GLY A 275 0.04 9.15 -14.74
C GLY A 275 -1.24 9.69 -15.38
N ALA A 276 -2.39 9.26 -14.87
CA ALA A 276 -3.70 9.70 -15.36
C ALA A 276 -4.73 9.81 -14.23
N SER A 277 -5.66 10.74 -14.36
CA SER A 277 -6.84 10.77 -13.50
C SER A 277 -7.81 9.64 -13.87
N ARG A 278 -8.69 9.25 -12.93
CA ARG A 278 -9.72 8.25 -13.16
C ARG A 278 -10.58 8.58 -14.41
N ALA A 279 -10.95 9.82 -14.60
CA ALA A 279 -11.79 10.23 -15.72
C ALA A 279 -11.13 9.99 -17.10
N VAL A 280 -9.79 10.09 -17.19
CA VAL A 280 -9.01 9.76 -18.39
C VAL A 280 -9.02 8.26 -18.65
N VAL A 281 -8.93 7.44 -17.60
CA VAL A 281 -9.00 5.97 -17.69
C VAL A 281 -10.40 5.51 -18.03
N ASP A 282 -11.43 6.06 -17.38
CA ASP A 282 -12.84 5.74 -17.67
C ASP A 282 -13.22 6.12 -19.11
N ALA A 283 -12.61 7.16 -19.68
CA ALA A 283 -12.77 7.55 -21.10
C ALA A 283 -11.99 6.64 -22.07
N GLY A 284 -11.19 5.70 -21.57
CA GLY A 284 -10.39 4.78 -22.39
C GLY A 284 -9.17 5.42 -23.06
N TRP A 285 -8.76 6.62 -22.64
CA TRP A 285 -7.60 7.32 -23.21
C TRP A 285 -6.27 6.80 -22.67
N MET A 286 -6.27 6.29 -21.43
CA MET A 286 -5.13 5.62 -20.81
C MET A 286 -5.61 4.34 -20.10
N THR A 287 -4.69 3.42 -19.86
CA THR A 287 -4.98 2.16 -19.15
C THR A 287 -4.99 2.33 -17.63
N ALA A 288 -5.64 1.42 -16.91
CA ALA A 288 -5.84 1.51 -15.46
C ALA A 288 -4.54 1.49 -14.65
N ASP A 289 -3.45 0.99 -15.19
CA ASP A 289 -2.12 0.98 -14.56
C ASP A 289 -1.50 2.39 -14.45
N HIS A 290 -1.98 3.36 -15.22
CA HIS A 290 -1.64 4.78 -15.11
C HIS A 290 -2.49 5.54 -14.08
N GLN A 291 -3.53 4.94 -13.51
CA GLN A 291 -4.47 5.66 -12.67
C GLN A 291 -3.87 6.06 -11.33
N VAL A 292 -3.88 7.37 -11.05
CA VAL A 292 -3.55 7.96 -9.75
C VAL A 292 -4.84 8.39 -9.04
N GLY A 293 -4.96 8.09 -7.76
CA GLY A 293 -6.10 8.47 -6.93
C GLY A 293 -6.52 7.39 -5.95
N GLN A 294 -7.57 7.63 -5.19
CA GLN A 294 -8.09 6.75 -4.16
C GLN A 294 -8.42 5.33 -4.64
N THR A 295 -8.92 5.20 -5.87
CA THR A 295 -9.25 3.90 -6.52
C THR A 295 -8.18 3.41 -7.48
N GLY A 296 -7.11 4.19 -7.67
CA GLY A 296 -5.93 3.86 -8.44
C GLY A 296 -4.71 3.62 -7.54
N LYS A 297 -3.57 4.08 -7.99
CA LYS A 297 -2.33 4.04 -7.21
C LYS A 297 -2.20 5.32 -6.36
N THR A 298 -1.78 5.16 -5.12
CA THR A 298 -1.31 6.27 -4.28
C THR A 298 0.19 6.42 -4.51
N VAL A 299 0.63 7.65 -4.78
CA VAL A 299 2.00 7.98 -5.18
C VAL A 299 2.56 9.12 -4.34
N ARG A 300 3.88 9.13 -4.15
CA ARG A 300 4.62 10.18 -3.42
C ARG A 300 5.93 10.49 -4.14
N PRO A 301 5.85 11.00 -5.39
CA PRO A 301 7.04 11.39 -6.13
C PRO A 301 7.66 12.64 -5.54
N ARG A 302 8.93 12.88 -5.86
CA ARG A 302 9.58 14.18 -5.63
C ARG A 302 8.91 15.30 -6.40
N ILE A 303 8.44 15.03 -7.62
CA ILE A 303 7.74 16.02 -8.44
C ILE A 303 6.49 15.37 -9.05
N TYR A 304 5.34 15.99 -8.80
CA TYR A 304 4.07 15.66 -9.43
C TYR A 304 3.58 16.80 -10.30
N VAL A 305 3.51 16.60 -11.61
CA VAL A 305 2.99 17.60 -12.55
C VAL A 305 1.56 17.24 -12.93
N ALA A 306 0.59 18.06 -12.58
CA ALA A 306 -0.84 17.86 -12.85
C ALA A 306 -1.26 18.70 -14.07
N LEU A 307 -1.48 18.06 -15.22
CA LEU A 307 -1.85 18.70 -16.48
C LEU A 307 -3.36 18.56 -16.73
N GLY A 308 -4.10 19.66 -16.63
CA GLY A 308 -5.55 19.68 -16.88
C GLY A 308 -6.37 18.80 -15.92
N ILE A 309 -5.87 18.60 -14.71
CA ILE A 309 -6.55 17.90 -13.61
C ILE A 309 -7.33 18.90 -12.78
N SER A 310 -8.59 18.59 -12.46
CA SER A 310 -9.46 19.48 -11.69
C SER A 310 -9.12 19.50 -10.19
N GLY A 311 -8.58 18.43 -9.65
CA GLY A 311 -8.34 18.30 -8.21
C GLY A 311 -9.54 17.74 -7.44
N ALA A 312 -10.27 16.79 -8.03
CA ALA A 312 -11.26 16.04 -7.28
C ALA A 312 -10.63 15.34 -6.07
N ILE A 313 -11.32 15.33 -4.93
CA ILE A 313 -10.84 14.80 -3.64
C ILE A 313 -10.25 13.40 -3.78
N GLN A 314 -10.90 12.54 -4.60
CA GLN A 314 -10.44 11.19 -4.86
C GLN A 314 -9.10 11.12 -5.60
N HIS A 315 -8.79 12.14 -6.40
CA HIS A 315 -7.49 12.25 -7.07
C HIS A 315 -6.44 12.80 -6.08
N LEU A 316 -6.79 13.85 -5.34
CA LEU A 316 -5.91 14.46 -4.33
C LEU A 316 -5.44 13.42 -3.30
N ALA A 317 -6.34 12.56 -2.82
CA ALA A 317 -6.02 11.48 -1.88
C ALA A 317 -4.94 10.51 -2.40
N GLY A 318 -4.66 10.50 -3.69
CA GLY A 318 -3.63 9.66 -4.29
C GLY A 318 -2.30 10.35 -4.56
N MET A 319 -2.18 11.70 -4.40
CA MET A 319 -0.96 12.41 -4.81
C MET A 319 -0.59 13.62 -3.92
N GLN A 320 -1.46 14.06 -3.03
CA GLN A 320 -1.24 15.28 -2.23
C GLN A 320 0.01 15.24 -1.32
N ASP A 321 0.51 14.04 -1.01
CA ASP A 321 1.72 13.84 -0.21
C ASP A 321 3.02 13.86 -1.05
N SER A 322 2.97 14.29 -2.31
CA SER A 322 4.14 14.52 -3.15
C SER A 322 4.99 15.66 -2.60
N GLU A 323 6.32 15.61 -2.76
CA GLU A 323 7.22 16.64 -2.22
C GLU A 323 7.07 18.01 -2.93
N CYS A 324 6.73 17.99 -4.23
CA CYS A 324 6.47 19.19 -5.02
C CYS A 324 5.36 18.93 -6.03
N ILE A 325 4.31 19.73 -5.99
CA ILE A 325 3.15 19.64 -6.88
C ILE A 325 3.11 20.88 -7.79
N ILE A 326 3.17 20.63 -9.10
CA ILE A 326 3.07 21.66 -10.15
C ILE A 326 1.74 21.45 -10.88
N ALA A 327 0.83 22.41 -10.86
CA ALA A 327 -0.46 22.30 -11.51
C ALA A 327 -0.61 23.25 -12.71
N VAL A 328 -1.11 22.74 -13.82
CA VAL A 328 -1.48 23.52 -15.01
C VAL A 328 -2.97 23.30 -15.29
N ASN A 329 -3.77 24.35 -15.20
CA ASN A 329 -5.20 24.29 -15.47
C ASN A 329 -5.71 25.64 -16.03
N LYS A 330 -6.66 25.56 -16.96
CA LYS A 330 -7.34 26.77 -17.51
C LYS A 330 -8.27 27.44 -16.51
N ASN A 331 -8.87 26.66 -15.61
CA ASN A 331 -9.75 27.17 -14.58
C ASN A 331 -8.93 27.61 -13.37
N LYS A 332 -8.87 28.91 -13.11
CA LYS A 332 -8.16 29.49 -11.96
C LYS A 332 -8.70 29.03 -10.60
N ASP A 333 -9.97 28.63 -10.56
CA ASP A 333 -10.68 28.19 -9.35
C ASP A 333 -10.69 26.66 -9.22
N ALA A 334 -9.83 25.96 -9.97
CA ALA A 334 -9.71 24.49 -9.89
C ALA A 334 -9.13 24.06 -8.54
N PRO A 335 -9.75 23.11 -7.80
CA PRO A 335 -9.29 22.69 -6.48
C PRO A 335 -7.84 22.15 -6.46
N ILE A 336 -7.29 21.74 -7.61
CA ILE A 336 -5.89 21.29 -7.69
C ILE A 336 -4.91 22.38 -7.25
N PHE A 337 -5.26 23.65 -7.41
CA PHE A 337 -4.41 24.77 -7.00
C PHE A 337 -4.33 24.95 -5.49
N GLU A 338 -5.27 24.41 -4.71
CA GLU A 338 -5.25 24.46 -3.25
C GLU A 338 -4.12 23.61 -2.65
N VAL A 339 -3.68 22.56 -3.39
CA VAL A 339 -2.62 21.65 -2.96
C VAL A 339 -1.32 21.82 -3.77
N ALA A 340 -1.32 22.68 -4.79
CA ALA A 340 -0.15 22.88 -5.64
C ALA A 340 0.84 23.87 -5.02
N ASP A 341 2.11 23.50 -4.98
CA ASP A 341 3.21 24.42 -4.64
C ASP A 341 3.42 25.47 -5.73
N TYR A 342 3.19 25.08 -6.99
CA TYR A 342 3.28 25.98 -8.15
C TYR A 342 2.05 25.79 -9.05
N GLY A 343 1.30 26.86 -9.24
CA GLY A 343 0.10 26.90 -10.09
C GLY A 343 0.29 27.75 -11.34
N ILE A 344 0.04 27.19 -12.52
CA ILE A 344 0.05 27.93 -13.79
C ILE A 344 -1.38 27.91 -14.35
N CYS A 345 -2.03 29.09 -14.33
CA CYS A 345 -3.35 29.23 -14.94
C CYS A 345 -3.19 29.48 -16.45
N GLY A 346 -3.46 28.45 -17.26
CA GLY A 346 -3.29 28.52 -18.72
C GLY A 346 -3.68 27.25 -19.45
N ASP A 347 -3.61 27.31 -20.76
CA ASP A 347 -3.81 26.15 -21.64
C ASP A 347 -2.58 25.23 -21.58
N LEU A 348 -2.77 23.97 -21.19
CA LEU A 348 -1.68 23.00 -21.16
C LEU A 348 -1.01 22.84 -22.56
N PHE A 349 -1.76 23.01 -23.66
CA PHE A 349 -1.23 22.92 -25.01
C PHE A 349 -0.31 24.10 -25.40
N GLU A 350 -0.35 25.18 -24.65
CA GLU A 350 0.57 26.34 -24.77
C GLU A 350 1.65 26.29 -23.68
N VAL A 351 1.28 25.97 -22.44
CA VAL A 351 2.18 25.97 -21.29
C VAL A 351 3.22 24.85 -21.36
N VAL A 352 2.82 23.62 -21.69
CA VAL A 352 3.77 22.49 -21.69
C VAL A 352 4.88 22.65 -22.71
N PRO A 353 4.64 23.12 -23.97
CA PRO A 353 5.73 23.44 -24.90
C PRO A 353 6.70 24.48 -24.38
N LEU A 354 6.24 25.51 -23.66
CA LEU A 354 7.11 26.50 -23.04
C LEU A 354 7.94 25.91 -21.88
N MET A 355 7.33 25.04 -21.08
CA MET A 355 8.06 24.30 -20.04
C MET A 355 9.19 23.43 -20.65
N LEU A 356 8.89 22.70 -21.72
CA LEU A 356 9.86 21.88 -22.45
C LEU A 356 11.01 22.73 -23.02
N GLN A 357 10.70 23.91 -23.60
CA GLN A 357 11.71 24.83 -24.11
C GLN A 357 12.63 25.32 -22.96
N SER A 358 12.05 25.75 -21.84
CA SER A 358 12.81 26.21 -20.67
C SER A 358 13.73 25.13 -20.10
N LEU A 359 13.26 23.85 -20.08
CA LEU A 359 14.09 22.71 -19.65
C LEU A 359 15.28 22.47 -20.60
N LYS A 360 15.07 22.58 -21.92
CA LYS A 360 16.15 22.47 -22.92
C LYS A 360 17.18 23.58 -22.78
N ASP A 361 16.71 24.83 -22.61
CA ASP A 361 17.58 25.99 -22.40
C ASP A 361 18.40 25.87 -21.11
N ALA A 362 17.80 25.42 -20.01
CA ALA A 362 18.51 25.19 -18.75
C ALA A 362 19.53 24.05 -18.83
N SER A 363 19.27 23.02 -19.65
CA SER A 363 20.21 21.92 -19.88
C SER A 363 21.40 22.30 -20.78
N ALA A 364 21.21 23.30 -21.64
CA ALA A 364 22.29 23.80 -22.54
C ALA A 364 23.28 24.73 -21.83
N VAL A 365 22.96 25.23 -20.64
CA VAL A 365 23.80 26.13 -19.82
C VAL A 365 24.71 25.35 -18.86
N LYS A 366 24.54 24.04 -18.73
CA LYS A 366 25.43 23.14 -17.96
C LYS A 366 26.41 22.44 -18.87
#